data_15dc269dc2e90010e12620fd8e3767b0
#
_entry.id   15dc269dc2e90010e12620fd8e3767b0
#
_cell.length_a   1.000
_cell.length_b   1.000
_cell.length_c   1.000
_cell.angle_alpha   90.00
_cell.angle_beta   90.00
_cell.angle_gamma   90.00
#
_symmetry.space_group_name_H-M   'P 1'
#
loop_
_entity.id
_entity.type
_entity.pdbx_description
1 polymer ?
#
loop_
_entity_poly.entity_id
_entity_poly.type
_entity_poly.pdbx_seq_one_letter_code
_entity_poly.pdbx_strand_id
1 'polypeptide(L)'
;MIDAQNPRQHDGNQPQPNAGNPNILVDAEADDVPAAEPTRVTGRRALAYLGLCLVLIGLNLRTVFSSFSAVLPEVTSNAGLPGWAVVVLTTVPVTLLGVFAPLAPVLARRFGAERVLLGAMAVLTAGLLLRPAEIAGAGHLPALFAGTAACGAAIALCNVLLPGLVKRDFPHRLGLMGGLYTTAICASAALGAGFTYPVFSATGQWTSALWFWAAPAAVVLLLFLPVAVRQRHGQHTAVREGVNVWRSAVAWQVTIFMVLQAMMSFSVFAWLAPILRERGVDGGTAGLIVSVSIVLQMLGSLFAPALAARFRDQRVINSVVALMTGGGFALSIFGPLELVWVWTGLLGLGQGSLTAVALTMIMLRTRDGHTAAHLSGMMQGVGYGLGSTGTLLVGQLHQGTGSFTAAGLLFLAVGTLAAVFGYRAGRNRYIGG
;
A
#
# COMPACT_ATOMS: atom_id res chain seq x y z
N MET A 1 58.36 67.86 -4.97
CA MET A 1 57.60 67.99 -3.71
C MET A 1 56.26 67.30 -3.93
N ILE A 2 56.03 66.25 -3.19
CA ILE A 2 54.72 65.62 -2.87
C ILE A 2 54.06 64.77 -3.98
N ASP A 3 54.29 63.52 -3.91
CA ASP A 3 53.48 62.35 -3.61
C ASP A 3 52.17 62.19 -4.39
N ALA A 4 52.20 61.20 -5.24
CA ALA A 4 51.02 60.63 -5.92
C ALA A 4 50.74 59.26 -5.34
N GLN A 5 49.57 59.07 -4.73
CA GLN A 5 49.01 57.77 -4.28
C GLN A 5 48.31 57.09 -5.39
N ASN A 6 48.61 55.78 -5.50
CA ASN A 6 48.11 54.76 -6.41
C ASN A 6 46.78 54.24 -5.90
N PRO A 7 45.65 54.12 -6.69
CA PRO A 7 44.48 53.36 -6.34
C PRO A 7 44.57 51.93 -6.87
N ARG A 8 44.38 50.99 -5.96
CA ARG A 8 44.34 49.54 -6.17
C ARG A 8 43.18 49.14 -7.07
N GLN A 9 43.47 48.36 -8.07
CA GLN A 9 42.52 47.59 -8.88
C GLN A 9 41.80 46.54 -8.00
N HIS A 10 40.50 46.58 -8.00
CA HIS A 10 39.62 45.48 -7.51
C HIS A 10 39.38 44.51 -8.66
N ASP A 11 40.04 43.38 -8.61
CA ASP A 11 39.69 42.20 -9.45
C ASP A 11 38.38 41.62 -9.00
N GLY A 12 37.37 41.78 -9.83
CA GLY A 12 36.07 41.13 -9.70
C GLY A 12 36.11 39.69 -10.24
N ASN A 13 36.42 38.77 -9.35
CA ASN A 13 36.25 37.33 -9.67
C ASN A 13 34.84 36.92 -9.35
N GLN A 14 33.96 36.97 -10.34
CA GLN A 14 32.65 36.31 -10.28
C GLN A 14 32.83 34.86 -10.69
N PRO A 15 32.38 33.87 -9.87
CA PRO A 15 32.41 32.48 -10.28
C PRO A 15 31.32 32.22 -11.34
N GLN A 16 31.75 31.70 -12.48
CA GLN A 16 30.84 31.21 -13.53
C GLN A 16 30.03 29.99 -13.04
N PRO A 17 28.76 29.85 -13.44
CA PRO A 17 27.97 28.69 -13.08
C PRO A 17 28.49 27.44 -13.82
N ASN A 18 28.94 26.46 -13.03
CA ASN A 18 29.47 25.19 -13.51
C ASN A 18 28.33 24.36 -14.11
N ALA A 19 28.26 24.28 -15.42
CA ALA A 19 27.35 23.41 -16.15
C ALA A 19 27.97 22.00 -16.19
N GLY A 20 27.30 21.03 -15.57
CA GLY A 20 27.47 19.63 -15.93
C GLY A 20 27.95 18.64 -14.86
N ASN A 21 27.31 18.61 -13.68
CA ASN A 21 27.44 17.44 -12.82
C ASN A 21 26.04 16.95 -12.42
N PRO A 22 25.58 15.76 -12.89
CA PRO A 22 24.26 15.22 -12.57
C PRO A 22 24.06 14.83 -11.09
N ASN A 23 25.13 14.88 -10.27
CA ASN A 23 25.09 14.57 -8.84
C ASN A 23 24.72 15.77 -7.97
N ILE A 24 24.69 17.00 -8.51
CA ILE A 24 24.37 18.22 -7.75
C ILE A 24 22.89 18.27 -7.31
N LEU A 25 22.00 17.58 -8.01
CA LEU A 25 20.57 17.51 -7.64
C LEU A 25 20.30 16.61 -6.41
N VAL A 26 21.25 15.72 -6.06
CA VAL A 26 21.14 14.84 -4.88
C VAL A 26 21.68 15.54 -3.63
N ASP A 27 22.68 16.42 -3.78
CA ASP A 27 23.31 17.10 -2.67
C ASP A 27 22.56 18.38 -2.24
N ALA A 28 21.88 19.07 -3.17
CA ALA A 28 21.10 20.27 -2.86
C ALA A 28 19.81 20.00 -2.07
N GLU A 29 19.27 18.76 -2.11
CA GLU A 29 18.13 18.36 -1.28
C GLU A 29 18.53 17.88 0.12
N ALA A 30 19.82 17.67 0.38
CA ALA A 30 20.34 17.22 1.67
C ALA A 30 20.48 18.33 2.70
N ASP A 31 20.64 19.58 2.26
CA ASP A 31 20.96 20.70 3.17
C ASP A 31 19.73 21.40 3.77
N ASP A 32 18.52 21.23 3.23
CA ASP A 32 17.27 21.82 3.74
C ASP A 32 16.33 20.83 4.45
N VAL A 33 16.78 19.59 4.69
CA VAL A 33 16.06 18.68 5.58
C VAL A 33 16.39 19.11 7.01
N PRO A 34 15.40 19.57 7.83
CA PRO A 34 15.64 19.83 9.24
C PRO A 34 16.33 18.61 9.83
N ALA A 35 17.47 18.81 10.49
CA ALA A 35 18.29 17.76 11.05
C ALA A 35 17.39 16.75 11.75
N ALA A 36 17.35 15.53 11.23
CA ALA A 36 16.55 14.47 11.79
C ALA A 36 16.93 14.33 13.25
N GLU A 37 15.93 14.43 14.15
CA GLU A 37 16.18 14.22 15.59
C GLU A 37 16.99 12.93 15.76
N PRO A 38 18.03 12.93 16.62
CA PRO A 38 18.94 11.81 16.74
C PRO A 38 18.15 10.53 17.04
N THR A 39 18.41 9.51 16.26
CA THR A 39 17.86 8.17 16.43
C THR A 39 17.91 7.75 17.90
N ARG A 40 16.75 7.55 18.50
CA ARG A 40 16.63 7.17 19.92
C ARG A 40 17.17 5.78 20.22
N VAL A 41 17.44 5.01 19.18
CA VAL A 41 18.02 3.66 19.26
C VAL A 41 19.52 3.77 19.01
N THR A 42 20.31 3.84 20.09
CA THR A 42 21.76 3.86 20.05
C THR A 42 22.28 2.42 20.02
N GLY A 43 22.85 2.02 18.89
CA GLY A 43 23.53 0.73 18.72
C GLY A 43 23.12 0.02 17.42
N ARG A 44 24.12 -0.44 16.66
CA ARG A 44 23.93 -1.14 15.37
C ARG A 44 23.02 -2.38 15.47
N ARG A 45 23.13 -3.12 16.60
CA ARG A 45 22.30 -4.32 16.86
C ARG A 45 20.83 -3.95 17.12
N ALA A 46 20.59 -2.89 17.89
CA ALA A 46 19.24 -2.45 18.22
C ALA A 46 18.51 -1.84 17.00
N LEU A 47 19.21 -1.10 16.13
CA LEU A 47 18.69 -0.65 14.84
C LEU A 47 18.37 -1.82 13.91
N ALA A 48 19.24 -2.81 13.80
CA ALA A 48 18.99 -4.01 12.99
C ALA A 48 17.74 -4.77 13.49
N TYR A 49 17.60 -4.90 14.82
CA TYR A 49 16.42 -5.52 15.43
C TYR A 49 15.14 -4.75 15.15
N LEU A 50 15.16 -3.42 15.29
CA LEU A 50 14.03 -2.56 14.93
C LEU A 50 13.67 -2.74 13.45
N GLY A 51 14.66 -2.68 12.55
CA GLY A 51 14.45 -2.89 11.12
C GLY A 51 13.80 -4.24 10.81
N LEU A 52 14.28 -5.32 11.45
CA LEU A 52 13.66 -6.64 11.33
C LEU A 52 12.21 -6.62 11.79
N CYS A 53 11.90 -6.01 12.94
CA CYS A 53 10.54 -5.90 13.44
C CYS A 53 9.62 -5.15 12.46
N LEU A 54 10.07 -4.02 11.88
CA LEU A 54 9.27 -3.26 10.92
C LEU A 54 8.97 -4.07 9.65
N VAL A 55 9.94 -4.84 9.15
CA VAL A 55 9.76 -5.75 8.01
C VAL A 55 8.77 -6.88 8.36
N LEU A 56 8.90 -7.47 9.54
CA LEU A 56 8.01 -8.54 10.01
C LEU A 56 6.58 -8.04 10.23
N ILE A 57 6.38 -6.79 10.69
CA ILE A 57 5.05 -6.17 10.74
C ILE A 57 4.49 -6.09 9.33
N GLY A 58 5.28 -5.59 8.35
CA GLY A 58 4.89 -5.55 6.94
C GLY A 58 4.38 -6.89 6.40
N LEU A 59 5.03 -8.01 6.81
CA LEU A 59 4.64 -9.38 6.44
C LEU A 59 3.27 -9.82 6.96
N ASN A 60 2.61 -9.06 7.84
CA ASN A 60 1.29 -9.39 8.36
C ASN A 60 0.15 -8.53 7.80
N LEU A 61 0.45 -7.45 7.03
CA LEU A 61 -0.55 -6.44 6.69
C LEU A 61 -1.48 -6.83 5.54
N ARG A 62 -1.12 -7.78 4.68
CA ARG A 62 -1.94 -8.17 3.51
C ARG A 62 -2.50 -9.59 3.59
N THR A 63 -1.99 -10.43 4.50
CA THR A 63 -2.49 -11.79 4.71
C THR A 63 -3.99 -11.83 5.00
N VAL A 64 -4.51 -10.83 5.73
CA VAL A 64 -5.94 -10.72 6.09
C VAL A 64 -6.85 -10.72 4.87
N PHE A 65 -6.45 -10.04 3.81
CA PHE A 65 -7.23 -9.95 2.56
C PHE A 65 -7.10 -11.22 1.72
N SER A 66 -5.88 -11.61 1.41
CA SER A 66 -5.60 -12.72 0.49
C SER A 66 -5.93 -14.10 1.08
N SER A 67 -5.78 -14.29 2.41
CA SER A 67 -6.18 -15.53 3.05
C SER A 67 -7.69 -15.76 3.00
N PHE A 68 -8.48 -14.72 3.26
CA PHE A 68 -9.92 -14.81 3.20
C PHE A 68 -10.41 -15.08 1.77
N SER A 69 -9.86 -14.38 0.79
CA SER A 69 -10.16 -14.57 -0.62
C SER A 69 -9.86 -16.01 -1.09
N ALA A 70 -8.77 -16.61 -0.63
CA ALA A 70 -8.35 -17.96 -1.04
C ALA A 70 -9.31 -19.06 -0.60
N VAL A 71 -10.02 -18.89 0.52
CA VAL A 71 -10.99 -19.86 1.07
C VAL A 71 -12.41 -19.30 1.12
N LEU A 72 -12.69 -18.24 0.36
CA LEU A 72 -13.98 -17.56 0.37
C LEU A 72 -15.16 -18.48 0.04
N PRO A 73 -15.09 -19.39 -0.97
CA PRO A 73 -16.17 -20.33 -1.26
C PRO A 73 -16.45 -21.28 -0.10
N GLU A 74 -15.41 -21.78 0.56
CA GLU A 74 -15.53 -22.71 1.71
C GLU A 74 -16.13 -22.00 2.92
N VAL A 75 -15.70 -20.77 3.19
CA VAL A 75 -16.29 -19.95 4.28
C VAL A 75 -17.77 -19.66 3.98
N THR A 76 -18.09 -19.31 2.73
CA THR A 76 -19.47 -19.00 2.32
C THR A 76 -20.38 -20.20 2.47
N SER A 77 -19.95 -21.39 2.01
CA SER A 77 -20.77 -22.62 2.08
C SER A 77 -20.89 -23.15 3.50
N ASN A 78 -19.79 -23.23 4.25
CA ASN A 78 -19.78 -23.84 5.59
C ASN A 78 -20.34 -22.94 6.70
N ALA A 79 -20.12 -21.62 6.61
CA ALA A 79 -20.69 -20.66 7.58
C ALA A 79 -22.08 -20.14 7.17
N GLY A 80 -22.61 -20.57 6.02
CA GLY A 80 -23.94 -20.15 5.54
C GLY A 80 -24.03 -18.65 5.28
N LEU A 81 -22.95 -18.02 4.77
CA LEU A 81 -22.93 -16.58 4.60
C LEU A 81 -23.88 -16.11 3.52
N PRO A 82 -24.79 -15.17 3.82
CA PRO A 82 -25.59 -14.53 2.78
C PRO A 82 -24.68 -13.69 1.86
N GLY A 83 -25.04 -13.56 0.59
CA GLY A 83 -24.21 -12.86 -0.40
C GLY A 83 -23.82 -11.45 0.01
N TRP A 84 -24.74 -10.68 0.64
CA TRP A 84 -24.41 -9.34 1.14
C TRP A 84 -23.26 -9.36 2.18
N ALA A 85 -23.19 -10.39 3.02
CA ALA A 85 -22.14 -10.51 4.03
C ALA A 85 -20.76 -10.74 3.39
N VAL A 86 -20.70 -11.52 2.31
CA VAL A 86 -19.48 -11.72 1.52
C VAL A 86 -18.95 -10.38 0.98
N VAL A 87 -19.86 -9.57 0.38
CA VAL A 87 -19.48 -8.26 -0.17
C VAL A 87 -18.99 -7.31 0.92
N VAL A 88 -19.68 -7.27 2.05
CA VAL A 88 -19.28 -6.42 3.17
C VAL A 88 -17.95 -6.87 3.78
N LEU A 89 -17.75 -8.17 4.01
CA LEU A 89 -16.51 -8.71 4.56
C LEU A 89 -15.29 -8.48 3.66
N THR A 90 -15.47 -8.46 2.34
CA THR A 90 -14.38 -8.14 1.40
C THR A 90 -14.12 -6.64 1.27
N THR A 91 -15.12 -5.79 1.56
CA THR A 91 -15.05 -4.33 1.37
C THR A 91 -14.62 -3.60 2.66
N VAL A 92 -15.19 -3.98 3.81
CA VAL A 92 -14.98 -3.31 5.11
C VAL A 92 -13.50 -3.11 5.46
N PRO A 93 -12.60 -4.09 5.32
CA PRO A 93 -11.20 -3.88 5.70
C PRO A 93 -10.55 -2.75 4.91
N VAL A 94 -10.89 -2.62 3.62
CA VAL A 94 -10.36 -1.57 2.73
C VAL A 94 -10.95 -0.21 3.10
N THR A 95 -12.25 -0.14 3.34
CA THR A 95 -12.91 1.10 3.79
C THR A 95 -12.28 1.61 5.09
N LEU A 96 -12.00 0.70 6.02
CA LEU A 96 -11.38 1.05 7.30
C LEU A 96 -9.94 1.54 7.15
N LEU A 97 -9.21 1.16 6.07
CA LEU A 97 -7.92 1.78 5.77
C LEU A 97 -8.06 3.31 5.56
N GLY A 98 -9.11 3.74 4.85
CA GLY A 98 -9.36 5.18 4.65
C GLY A 98 -9.85 5.87 5.93
N VAL A 99 -10.75 5.23 6.69
CA VAL A 99 -11.37 5.81 7.90
C VAL A 99 -10.38 5.96 9.04
N PHE A 100 -9.53 4.97 9.28
CA PHE A 100 -8.59 4.95 10.41
C PHE A 100 -7.23 5.58 10.09
N ALA A 101 -6.88 5.77 8.81
CA ALA A 101 -5.62 6.41 8.43
C ALA A 101 -5.41 7.80 9.08
N PRO A 102 -6.40 8.71 9.13
CA PRO A 102 -6.24 10.01 9.77
C PRO A 102 -6.04 9.93 11.29
N LEU A 103 -6.48 8.86 11.94
CA LEU A 103 -6.30 8.67 13.38
C LEU A 103 -4.87 8.29 13.76
N ALA A 104 -4.11 7.68 12.85
CA ALA A 104 -2.76 7.19 13.13
C ALA A 104 -1.80 8.31 13.62
N PRO A 105 -1.68 9.49 12.96
CA PRO A 105 -0.84 10.56 13.47
C PRO A 105 -1.36 11.17 14.77
N VAL A 106 -2.67 11.21 14.98
CA VAL A 106 -3.27 11.71 16.23
C VAL A 106 -2.90 10.79 17.41
N LEU A 107 -3.09 9.49 17.25
CA LEU A 107 -2.73 8.50 18.26
C LEU A 107 -1.21 8.48 18.49
N ALA A 108 -0.41 8.56 17.42
CA ALA A 108 1.05 8.57 17.53
C ALA A 108 1.57 9.80 18.30
N ARG A 109 0.93 10.97 18.14
CA ARG A 109 1.24 12.16 18.96
C ARG A 109 0.92 11.94 20.42
N ARG A 110 -0.20 11.28 20.75
CA ARG A 110 -0.66 11.10 22.14
C ARG A 110 0.09 9.99 22.87
N PHE A 111 0.33 8.86 22.21
CA PHE A 111 0.85 7.64 22.85
C PHE A 111 2.26 7.25 22.40
N GLY A 112 2.79 7.86 21.33
CA GLY A 112 4.02 7.46 20.65
C GLY A 112 3.76 6.43 19.55
N ALA A 113 4.49 6.56 18.42
CA ALA A 113 4.26 5.73 17.24
C ALA A 113 4.46 4.23 17.50
N GLU A 114 5.46 3.87 18.31
CA GLU A 114 5.77 2.47 18.61
C GLU A 114 4.71 1.81 19.50
N ARG A 115 4.16 2.53 20.47
CA ARG A 115 3.08 2.00 21.31
C ARG A 115 1.80 1.84 20.52
N VAL A 116 1.49 2.79 19.62
CA VAL A 116 0.33 2.66 18.73
C VAL A 116 0.51 1.49 17.78
N LEU A 117 1.72 1.27 17.26
CA LEU A 117 2.03 0.14 16.39
C LEU A 117 1.92 -1.19 17.13
N LEU A 118 2.40 -1.26 18.40
CA LEU A 118 2.22 -2.42 19.25
C LEU A 118 0.73 -2.71 19.51
N GLY A 119 -0.04 -1.68 19.87
CA GLY A 119 -1.50 -1.79 20.07
C GLY A 119 -2.22 -2.24 18.80
N ALA A 120 -1.82 -1.71 17.64
CA ALA A 120 -2.34 -2.13 16.34
C ALA A 120 -2.03 -3.61 16.06
N MET A 121 -0.80 -4.08 16.33
CA MET A 121 -0.45 -5.50 16.19
C MET A 121 -1.22 -6.39 17.17
N ALA A 122 -1.48 -5.93 18.38
CA ALA A 122 -2.33 -6.66 19.36
C ALA A 122 -3.78 -6.77 18.84
N VAL A 123 -4.35 -5.67 18.32
CA VAL A 123 -5.70 -5.66 17.72
C VAL A 123 -5.73 -6.53 16.46
N LEU A 124 -4.70 -6.52 15.62
CA LEU A 124 -4.59 -7.40 14.46
C LEU A 124 -4.61 -8.87 14.87
N THR A 125 -3.80 -9.24 15.85
CA THR A 125 -3.72 -10.62 16.35
C THR A 125 -5.05 -11.06 16.95
N ALA A 126 -5.66 -10.23 17.80
CA ALA A 126 -6.97 -10.51 18.39
C ALA A 126 -8.07 -10.61 17.32
N GLY A 127 -8.05 -9.74 16.31
CA GLY A 127 -8.97 -9.79 15.18
C GLY A 127 -8.83 -11.08 14.35
N LEU A 128 -7.59 -11.55 14.10
CA LEU A 128 -7.33 -12.81 13.41
C LEU A 128 -7.81 -14.02 14.21
N LEU A 129 -7.68 -14.00 15.53
CA LEU A 129 -8.21 -15.04 16.41
C LEU A 129 -9.74 -15.03 16.48
N LEU A 130 -10.33 -13.84 16.50
CA LEU A 130 -11.78 -13.67 16.58
C LEU A 130 -12.48 -14.08 15.28
N ARG A 131 -11.86 -13.80 14.12
CA ARG A 131 -12.49 -14.00 12.80
C ARG A 131 -13.16 -15.34 12.57
N PRO A 132 -12.50 -16.50 12.82
CA PRO A 132 -13.10 -17.80 12.60
C PRO A 132 -13.85 -18.35 13.82
N ALA A 133 -13.92 -17.58 14.93
CA ALA A 133 -14.59 -18.03 16.13
C ALA A 133 -16.10 -18.17 15.92
N GLU A 134 -16.71 -19.08 16.63
CA GLU A 134 -18.14 -19.25 16.73
C GLU A 134 -18.67 -18.62 17.99
N ILE A 135 -19.67 -17.75 17.87
CA ILE A 135 -20.33 -17.13 19.02
C ILE A 135 -21.59 -17.91 19.33
N ALA A 136 -21.70 -18.44 20.55
CA ALA A 136 -22.84 -19.22 20.98
C ALA A 136 -24.16 -18.52 20.67
N GLY A 137 -25.07 -19.19 19.96
CA GLY A 137 -26.36 -18.65 19.56
C GLY A 137 -26.37 -17.68 18.37
N ALA A 138 -25.21 -17.24 17.88
CA ALA A 138 -25.10 -16.28 16.76
C ALA A 138 -24.24 -16.79 15.58
N GLY A 139 -23.60 -17.95 15.71
CA GLY A 139 -22.74 -18.53 14.70
C GLY A 139 -21.45 -17.78 14.43
N HIS A 140 -20.89 -17.90 13.23
CA HIS A 140 -19.61 -17.30 12.84
C HIS A 140 -19.73 -15.85 12.36
N LEU A 141 -20.91 -15.41 11.93
CA LEU A 141 -21.08 -14.14 11.21
C LEU A 141 -20.64 -12.90 12.05
N PRO A 142 -21.08 -12.73 13.32
CA PRO A 142 -20.64 -11.58 14.10
C PRO A 142 -19.12 -11.54 14.35
N ALA A 143 -18.52 -12.69 14.59
CA ALA A 143 -17.09 -12.84 14.80
C ALA A 143 -16.29 -12.51 13.54
N LEU A 144 -16.75 -12.97 12.38
CA LEU A 144 -16.17 -12.63 11.07
C LEU A 144 -16.17 -11.10 10.84
N PHE A 145 -17.29 -10.43 11.09
CA PHE A 145 -17.38 -8.97 10.95
C PHE A 145 -16.49 -8.23 11.92
N ALA A 146 -16.61 -8.53 13.22
CA ALA A 146 -15.86 -7.85 14.26
C ALA A 146 -14.35 -8.06 14.10
N GLY A 147 -13.92 -9.31 13.84
CA GLY A 147 -12.51 -9.64 13.63
C GLY A 147 -11.95 -8.99 12.34
N THR A 148 -12.73 -8.99 11.26
CA THR A 148 -12.33 -8.35 10.00
C THR A 148 -12.23 -6.82 10.15
N ALA A 149 -13.16 -6.20 10.86
CA ALA A 149 -13.12 -4.76 11.16
C ALA A 149 -11.93 -4.39 12.04
N ALA A 150 -11.66 -5.17 13.09
CA ALA A 150 -10.49 -4.99 13.95
C ALA A 150 -9.18 -5.10 13.16
N CYS A 151 -9.05 -6.10 12.28
CA CYS A 151 -7.90 -6.24 11.40
C CYS A 151 -7.74 -5.03 10.47
N GLY A 152 -8.82 -4.58 9.82
CA GLY A 152 -8.78 -3.43 8.91
C GLY A 152 -8.32 -2.15 9.61
N ALA A 153 -8.86 -1.85 10.80
CA ALA A 153 -8.45 -0.71 11.60
C ALA A 153 -6.97 -0.79 12.02
N ALA A 154 -6.52 -1.95 12.47
CA ALA A 154 -5.12 -2.18 12.85
C ALA A 154 -4.15 -1.99 11.68
N ILE A 155 -4.49 -2.55 10.51
CA ILE A 155 -3.69 -2.41 9.29
C ILE A 155 -3.60 -0.95 8.84
N ALA A 156 -4.68 -0.17 8.97
CA ALA A 156 -4.68 1.25 8.66
C ALA A 156 -3.63 2.02 9.47
N LEU A 157 -3.60 1.79 10.79
CA LEU A 157 -2.61 2.43 11.67
C LEU A 157 -1.18 2.02 11.32
N CYS A 158 -0.95 0.72 11.05
CA CYS A 158 0.37 0.22 10.66
C CYS A 158 0.84 0.82 9.33
N ASN A 159 -0.01 0.87 8.31
CA ASN A 159 0.34 1.41 6.98
C ASN A 159 0.77 2.88 7.03
N VAL A 160 0.16 3.68 7.92
CA VAL A 160 0.50 5.11 8.06
C VAL A 160 1.77 5.31 8.89
N LEU A 161 1.96 4.52 9.95
CA LEU A 161 3.07 4.73 10.89
C LEU A 161 4.39 4.11 10.43
N LEU A 162 4.37 2.97 9.72
CA LEU A 162 5.58 2.27 9.26
C LEU A 162 6.52 3.15 8.43
N PRO A 163 6.07 3.85 7.36
CA PRO A 163 6.95 4.72 6.58
C PRO A 163 7.59 5.83 7.40
N GLY A 164 6.83 6.41 8.35
CA GLY A 164 7.31 7.44 9.25
C GLY A 164 8.44 6.95 10.16
N LEU A 165 8.30 5.74 10.72
CA LEU A 165 9.34 5.10 11.54
C LEU A 165 10.59 4.76 10.72
N VAL A 166 10.40 4.23 9.51
CA VAL A 166 11.52 3.95 8.59
C VAL A 166 12.29 5.24 8.28
N LYS A 167 11.60 6.33 7.97
CA LYS A 167 12.24 7.63 7.68
C LYS A 167 12.98 8.19 8.89
N ARG A 168 12.41 8.09 10.08
CA ARG A 168 12.99 8.60 11.33
C ARG A 168 14.23 7.83 11.76
N ASP A 169 14.14 6.48 11.74
CA ASP A 169 15.15 5.63 12.36
C ASP A 169 16.23 5.14 11.37
N PHE A 170 15.95 5.22 10.05
CA PHE A 170 16.88 4.76 9.00
C PHE A 170 17.13 5.84 7.92
N PRO A 171 17.46 7.11 8.27
CA PRO A 171 17.62 8.18 7.28
C PRO A 171 18.70 7.89 6.23
N HIS A 172 19.80 7.23 6.61
CA HIS A 172 20.89 6.86 5.70
C HIS A 172 20.63 5.56 4.91
N ARG A 173 19.51 4.85 5.14
CA ARG A 173 19.17 3.58 4.48
C ARG A 173 17.71 3.53 4.05
N LEU A 174 17.12 4.68 3.75
CA LEU A 174 15.71 4.82 3.40
C LEU A 174 15.31 3.91 2.23
N GLY A 175 16.11 3.89 1.15
CA GLY A 175 15.83 3.04 -0.01
C GLY A 175 15.82 1.55 0.32
N LEU A 176 16.80 1.07 1.10
CA LEU A 176 16.88 -0.33 1.50
C LEU A 176 15.72 -0.72 2.43
N MET A 177 15.48 0.06 3.48
CA MET A 177 14.44 -0.24 4.47
C MET A 177 13.04 -0.07 3.89
N GLY A 178 12.84 0.98 3.07
CA GLY A 178 11.59 1.19 2.33
C GLY A 178 11.32 0.03 1.37
N GLY A 179 12.32 -0.40 0.61
CA GLY A 179 12.23 -1.57 -0.27
C GLY A 179 11.92 -2.86 0.49
N LEU A 180 12.62 -3.14 1.58
CA LEU A 180 12.39 -4.35 2.38
C LEU A 180 10.98 -4.42 2.95
N TYR A 181 10.48 -3.32 3.54
CA TYR A 181 9.15 -3.36 4.14
C TYR A 181 8.04 -3.40 3.09
N THR A 182 8.17 -2.71 1.95
CA THR A 182 7.20 -2.81 0.85
C THR A 182 7.20 -4.20 0.21
N THR A 183 8.37 -4.79 0.03
CA THR A 183 8.51 -6.20 -0.40
C THR A 183 7.83 -7.14 0.59
N ALA A 184 8.00 -6.92 1.90
CA ALA A 184 7.36 -7.72 2.93
C ALA A 184 5.82 -7.61 2.89
N ILE A 185 5.27 -6.40 2.64
CA ILE A 185 3.82 -6.21 2.45
C ILE A 185 3.32 -7.02 1.23
N CYS A 186 4.02 -6.99 0.11
CA CYS A 186 3.65 -7.79 -1.06
C CYS A 186 3.79 -9.30 -0.79
N ALA A 187 4.91 -9.72 -0.17
CA ALA A 187 5.14 -11.11 0.21
C ALA A 187 4.04 -11.64 1.15
N SER A 188 3.57 -10.81 2.08
CA SER A 188 2.44 -11.11 2.97
C SER A 188 1.18 -11.49 2.19
N ALA A 189 0.86 -10.78 1.12
CA ALA A 189 -0.28 -11.09 0.26
C ALA A 189 -0.08 -12.40 -0.52
N ALA A 190 1.13 -12.64 -1.05
CA ALA A 190 1.46 -13.87 -1.77
C ALA A 190 1.38 -15.09 -0.86
N LEU A 191 1.93 -14.99 0.36
CA LEU A 191 1.85 -16.05 1.37
C LEU A 191 0.40 -16.36 1.74
N GLY A 192 -0.42 -15.31 1.99
CA GLY A 192 -1.84 -15.47 2.29
C GLY A 192 -2.61 -16.19 1.17
N ALA A 193 -2.36 -15.83 -0.08
CA ALA A 193 -2.99 -16.48 -1.22
C ALA A 193 -2.53 -17.92 -1.42
N GLY A 194 -1.22 -18.18 -1.32
CA GLY A 194 -0.63 -19.48 -1.64
C GLY A 194 -0.77 -20.52 -0.55
N PHE A 195 -0.71 -20.15 0.72
CA PHE A 195 -0.66 -21.11 1.83
C PHE A 195 -2.02 -21.38 2.49
N THR A 196 -3.01 -20.48 2.37
CA THR A 196 -4.28 -20.67 3.07
C THR A 196 -5.05 -21.87 2.60
N TYR A 197 -5.16 -22.10 1.29
CA TYR A 197 -5.87 -23.26 0.76
C TYR A 197 -5.18 -24.60 1.09
N PRO A 198 -3.86 -24.76 0.99
CA PRO A 198 -3.15 -25.94 1.48
C PRO A 198 -3.42 -26.26 2.96
N VAL A 199 -3.46 -25.24 3.84
CA VAL A 199 -3.82 -25.45 5.26
C VAL A 199 -5.27 -25.93 5.38
N PHE A 200 -6.21 -25.35 4.62
CA PHE A 200 -7.60 -25.84 4.55
C PHE A 200 -7.65 -27.29 4.07
N SER A 201 -6.96 -27.61 2.97
CA SER A 201 -6.94 -28.97 2.42
C SER A 201 -6.38 -30.02 3.39
N ALA A 202 -5.37 -29.64 4.21
CA ALA A 202 -4.76 -30.52 5.20
C ALA A 202 -5.63 -30.71 6.46
N THR A 203 -6.41 -29.70 6.86
CA THR A 203 -7.21 -29.72 8.10
C THR A 203 -8.68 -30.04 7.88
N GLY A 204 -9.20 -29.85 6.66
CA GLY A 204 -10.61 -29.95 6.33
C GLY A 204 -11.47 -28.81 6.90
N GLN A 205 -10.86 -27.83 7.60
CA GLN A 205 -11.56 -26.77 8.32
C GLN A 205 -11.09 -25.38 7.87
N TRP A 206 -12.00 -24.58 7.34
CA TRP A 206 -11.72 -23.19 6.96
C TRP A 206 -11.32 -22.30 8.16
N THR A 207 -11.83 -22.61 9.36
CA THR A 207 -11.48 -21.93 10.60
C THR A 207 -9.99 -22.08 10.93
N SER A 208 -9.44 -23.28 10.79
CA SER A 208 -8.02 -23.56 10.99
C SER A 208 -7.15 -22.82 9.98
N ALA A 209 -7.59 -22.72 8.72
CA ALA A 209 -6.88 -21.99 7.67
C ALA A 209 -6.80 -20.49 7.95
N LEU A 210 -7.82 -19.90 8.59
CA LEU A 210 -7.80 -18.48 9.01
C LEU A 210 -7.02 -18.30 10.31
N TRP A 211 -7.16 -19.18 11.31
CA TRP A 211 -6.40 -19.11 12.56
C TRP A 211 -4.89 -19.22 12.37
N PHE A 212 -4.46 -19.97 11.36
CA PHE A 212 -3.04 -20.11 11.01
C PHE A 212 -2.31 -18.76 10.96
N TRP A 213 -2.97 -17.72 10.44
CA TRP A 213 -2.38 -16.38 10.29
C TRP A 213 -2.28 -15.58 11.59
N ALA A 214 -2.94 -16.01 12.65
CA ALA A 214 -2.78 -15.40 13.98
C ALA A 214 -1.41 -15.72 14.59
N ALA A 215 -0.82 -16.88 14.29
CA ALA A 215 0.48 -17.27 14.84
C ALA A 215 1.62 -16.33 14.42
N PRO A 216 1.88 -16.04 13.13
CA PRO A 216 2.92 -15.08 12.74
C PRO A 216 2.64 -13.66 13.29
N ALA A 217 1.37 -13.23 13.38
CA ALA A 217 1.02 -11.94 13.97
C ALA A 217 1.36 -11.88 15.45
N ALA A 218 1.05 -12.94 16.22
CA ALA A 218 1.38 -13.05 17.64
C ALA A 218 2.91 -13.08 17.87
N VAL A 219 3.66 -13.80 17.04
CA VAL A 219 5.14 -13.82 17.13
C VAL A 219 5.70 -12.40 16.93
N VAL A 220 5.21 -11.67 15.91
CA VAL A 220 5.68 -10.30 15.65
C VAL A 220 5.26 -9.34 16.76
N LEU A 221 4.06 -9.48 17.31
CA LEU A 221 3.61 -8.73 18.49
C LEU A 221 4.59 -8.89 19.66
N LEU A 222 4.97 -10.14 19.99
CA LEU A 222 5.89 -10.44 21.07
C LEU A 222 7.32 -9.91 20.78
N LEU A 223 7.80 -10.05 19.55
CA LEU A 223 9.10 -9.51 19.15
C LEU A 223 9.14 -7.99 19.21
N PHE A 224 8.04 -7.30 18.91
CA PHE A 224 8.00 -5.84 18.91
C PHE A 224 7.78 -5.25 20.31
N LEU A 225 7.30 -6.02 21.27
CA LEU A 225 7.02 -5.59 22.64
C LEU A 225 8.21 -4.86 23.31
N PRO A 226 9.47 -5.39 23.30
CA PRO A 226 10.60 -4.71 23.92
C PRO A 226 10.95 -3.37 23.26
N VAL A 227 10.64 -3.20 21.96
CA VAL A 227 10.84 -1.94 21.24
C VAL A 227 9.88 -0.89 21.78
N ALA A 228 8.60 -1.21 21.86
CA ALA A 228 7.56 -0.27 22.26
C ALA A 228 7.63 0.13 23.75
N VAL A 229 8.08 -0.79 24.63
CA VAL A 229 8.21 -0.54 26.06
C VAL A 229 9.41 0.35 26.40
N ARG A 230 10.53 0.19 25.68
CA ARG A 230 11.77 0.95 25.94
C ARG A 230 11.74 2.39 25.47
N GLN A 231 10.83 2.77 24.62
CA GLN A 231 10.78 4.13 24.06
C GLN A 231 10.05 5.13 24.97
N ARG A 232 10.75 6.23 25.28
CA ARG A 232 10.22 7.38 26.02
C ARG A 232 9.55 8.38 25.06
N HIS A 233 8.54 9.12 25.54
CA HIS A 233 7.84 10.16 24.76
C HIS A 233 8.82 11.19 24.17
N GLY A 234 8.74 11.44 22.87
CA GLY A 234 9.43 12.51 22.19
C GLY A 234 8.49 13.64 21.80
N GLN A 235 9.07 14.82 21.76
CA GLN A 235 8.37 16.09 21.60
C GLN A 235 7.79 16.29 20.20
N HIS A 236 6.78 17.16 20.14
CA HIS A 236 6.02 17.54 18.96
C HIS A 236 6.85 18.27 17.91
N THR A 237 6.74 17.88 16.65
CA THR A 237 7.15 18.73 15.53
C THR A 237 5.99 19.67 15.17
N ALA A 238 6.25 20.99 15.20
CA ALA A 238 5.28 22.02 14.85
C ALA A 238 4.81 21.87 13.39
N VAL A 239 3.50 21.99 13.18
CA VAL A 239 2.90 21.99 11.83
C VAL A 239 3.17 23.36 11.20
N ARG A 240 3.95 23.40 10.11
CA ARG A 240 4.06 24.59 9.25
C ARG A 240 2.84 24.68 8.33
N GLU A 241 2.27 25.88 8.20
CA GLU A 241 1.22 26.15 7.21
C GLU A 241 1.78 26.01 5.79
N GLY A 242 1.14 25.16 4.96
CA GLY A 242 1.59 24.85 3.61
C GLY A 242 0.53 25.12 2.55
N VAL A 243 0.89 24.91 1.29
CA VAL A 243 0.02 25.06 0.13
C VAL A 243 -1.25 24.20 0.31
N ASN A 244 -2.42 24.81 0.09
CA ASN A 244 -3.70 24.08 0.16
C ASN A 244 -3.84 23.14 -1.06
N VAL A 245 -3.41 21.89 -0.90
CA VAL A 245 -3.46 20.85 -1.97
C VAL A 245 -4.88 20.58 -2.46
N TRP A 246 -5.91 20.79 -1.62
CA TRP A 246 -7.31 20.55 -1.96
C TRP A 246 -7.85 21.49 -3.05
N ARG A 247 -7.22 22.64 -3.28
CA ARG A 247 -7.58 23.58 -4.33
C ARG A 247 -6.81 23.37 -5.64
N SER A 248 -5.84 22.46 -5.66
CA SER A 248 -5.01 22.20 -6.85
C SER A 248 -5.64 21.17 -7.77
N ALA A 249 -5.85 21.53 -9.04
CA ALA A 249 -6.32 20.60 -10.07
C ALA A 249 -5.34 19.44 -10.31
N VAL A 250 -4.02 19.68 -10.18
CA VAL A 250 -2.99 18.66 -10.30
C VAL A 250 -3.12 17.64 -9.16
N ALA A 251 -3.31 18.12 -7.91
CA ALA A 251 -3.52 17.26 -6.75
C ALA A 251 -4.74 16.34 -6.93
N TRP A 252 -5.86 16.87 -7.44
CA TRP A 252 -7.04 16.06 -7.74
C TRP A 252 -6.82 15.05 -8.86
N GLN A 253 -6.09 15.40 -9.93
CA GLN A 253 -5.77 14.44 -11.01
C GLN A 253 -4.96 13.25 -10.48
N VAL A 254 -3.95 13.52 -9.64
CA VAL A 254 -3.14 12.48 -9.01
C VAL A 254 -3.97 11.67 -8.00
N THR A 255 -4.84 12.33 -7.23
CA THR A 255 -5.72 11.66 -6.26
C THR A 255 -6.74 10.76 -6.95
N ILE A 256 -7.40 11.21 -8.03
CA ILE A 256 -8.34 10.37 -8.78
C ILE A 256 -7.61 9.18 -9.43
N PHE A 257 -6.40 9.39 -9.96
CA PHE A 257 -5.56 8.29 -10.46
C PHE A 257 -5.30 7.26 -9.36
N MET A 258 -5.00 7.71 -8.12
CA MET A 258 -4.83 6.84 -6.97
C MET A 258 -6.12 6.13 -6.55
N VAL A 259 -7.29 6.79 -6.59
CA VAL A 259 -8.60 6.15 -6.33
C VAL A 259 -8.82 4.98 -7.30
N LEU A 260 -8.68 5.23 -8.61
CA LEU A 260 -8.91 4.22 -9.64
C LEU A 260 -7.91 3.05 -9.53
N GLN A 261 -6.64 3.36 -9.21
CA GLN A 261 -5.63 2.36 -8.91
C GLN A 261 -6.03 1.52 -7.68
N ALA A 262 -6.46 2.16 -6.60
CA ALA A 262 -6.86 1.46 -5.38
C ALA A 262 -8.11 0.60 -5.59
N MET A 263 -9.10 1.07 -6.36
CA MET A 263 -10.26 0.27 -6.77
C MET A 263 -9.83 -1.05 -7.42
N MET A 264 -8.91 -1.00 -8.39
CA MET A 264 -8.40 -2.20 -9.06
C MET A 264 -7.62 -3.08 -8.10
N SER A 265 -6.68 -2.52 -7.34
CA SER A 265 -5.79 -3.28 -6.46
C SER A 265 -6.54 -4.08 -5.39
N PHE A 266 -7.45 -3.44 -4.67
CA PHE A 266 -8.17 -4.11 -3.61
C PHE A 266 -9.17 -5.14 -4.14
N SER A 267 -9.75 -4.90 -5.31
CA SER A 267 -10.62 -5.87 -5.96
C SER A 267 -9.87 -7.11 -6.40
N VAL A 268 -8.64 -6.97 -6.91
CA VAL A 268 -7.78 -8.13 -7.23
C VAL A 268 -7.51 -8.96 -5.98
N PHE A 269 -7.13 -8.34 -4.86
CA PHE A 269 -6.87 -9.06 -3.62
C PHE A 269 -8.11 -9.77 -3.06
N ALA A 270 -9.30 -9.21 -3.25
CA ALA A 270 -10.53 -9.78 -2.74
C ALA A 270 -11.13 -10.85 -3.67
N TRP A 271 -11.06 -10.63 -4.99
CA TRP A 271 -11.91 -11.37 -5.93
C TRP A 271 -11.14 -12.22 -6.94
N LEU A 272 -9.82 -12.06 -7.13
CA LEU A 272 -9.10 -12.81 -8.16
C LEU A 272 -9.17 -14.33 -7.93
N ALA A 273 -8.96 -14.81 -6.69
CA ALA A 273 -9.04 -16.21 -6.38
C ALA A 273 -10.49 -16.78 -6.58
N PRO A 274 -11.56 -16.12 -6.06
CA PRO A 274 -12.93 -16.50 -6.37
C PRO A 274 -13.27 -16.55 -7.88
N ILE A 275 -12.80 -15.54 -8.65
CA ILE A 275 -12.98 -15.48 -10.11
C ILE A 275 -12.35 -16.72 -10.79
N LEU A 276 -11.12 -17.06 -10.44
CA LEU A 276 -10.43 -18.22 -11.00
C LEU A 276 -11.16 -19.53 -10.65
N ARG A 277 -11.68 -19.64 -9.44
CA ARG A 277 -12.42 -20.80 -8.99
C ARG A 277 -13.77 -20.96 -9.69
N GLU A 278 -14.50 -19.86 -9.93
CA GLU A 278 -15.74 -19.87 -10.72
C GLU A 278 -15.47 -20.32 -12.17
N ARG A 279 -14.28 -20.03 -12.69
CA ARG A 279 -13.84 -20.51 -14.01
C ARG A 279 -13.37 -21.96 -14.05
N GLY A 280 -13.44 -22.70 -12.94
CA GLY A 280 -13.12 -24.13 -12.85
C GLY A 280 -11.67 -24.41 -12.42
N VAL A 281 -10.88 -23.41 -12.00
CA VAL A 281 -9.54 -23.64 -11.43
C VAL A 281 -9.69 -24.16 -10.00
N ASP A 282 -8.98 -25.24 -9.65
CA ASP A 282 -8.99 -25.75 -8.28
C ASP A 282 -8.40 -24.72 -7.28
N GLY A 283 -8.77 -24.86 -6.00
CA GLY A 283 -8.40 -23.86 -4.99
C GLY A 283 -6.91 -23.73 -4.74
N GLY A 284 -6.15 -24.82 -4.82
CA GLY A 284 -4.69 -24.81 -4.67
C GLY A 284 -4.01 -24.06 -5.81
N THR A 285 -4.38 -24.40 -7.04
CA THR A 285 -3.88 -23.75 -8.26
C THR A 285 -4.30 -22.28 -8.32
N ALA A 286 -5.55 -21.94 -7.95
CA ALA A 286 -6.01 -20.55 -7.90
C ALA A 286 -5.16 -19.71 -6.91
N GLY A 287 -4.90 -20.22 -5.70
CA GLY A 287 -4.03 -19.60 -4.73
C GLY A 287 -2.60 -19.41 -5.25
N LEU A 288 -2.06 -20.42 -5.94
CA LEU A 288 -0.72 -20.34 -6.54
C LEU A 288 -0.64 -19.29 -7.65
N ILE A 289 -1.64 -19.25 -8.56
CA ILE A 289 -1.72 -18.23 -9.61
C ILE A 289 -1.73 -16.82 -9.01
N VAL A 290 -2.55 -16.59 -7.98
CA VAL A 290 -2.60 -15.30 -7.28
C VAL A 290 -1.24 -14.97 -6.64
N SER A 291 -0.60 -15.95 -6.00
CA SER A 291 0.73 -15.75 -5.40
C SER A 291 1.77 -15.36 -6.43
N VAL A 292 1.82 -16.04 -7.57
CA VAL A 292 2.76 -15.72 -8.69
C VAL A 292 2.44 -14.33 -9.26
N SER A 293 1.17 -13.99 -9.43
CA SER A 293 0.76 -12.64 -9.84
C SER A 293 1.28 -11.56 -8.88
N ILE A 294 1.24 -11.82 -7.57
CA ILE A 294 1.75 -10.87 -6.56
C ILE A 294 3.28 -10.80 -6.59
N VAL A 295 3.99 -11.88 -6.86
CA VAL A 295 5.46 -11.84 -7.07
C VAL A 295 5.80 -10.96 -8.28
N LEU A 296 5.06 -11.09 -9.38
CA LEU A 296 5.23 -10.21 -10.55
C LEU A 296 4.85 -8.74 -10.22
N GLN A 297 3.87 -8.54 -9.36
CA GLN A 297 3.54 -7.21 -8.81
C GLN A 297 4.74 -6.59 -8.07
N MET A 298 5.49 -7.38 -7.30
CA MET A 298 6.71 -6.90 -6.63
C MET A 298 7.77 -6.44 -7.65
N LEU A 299 7.97 -7.20 -8.74
CA LEU A 299 8.89 -6.81 -9.82
C LEU A 299 8.43 -5.50 -10.47
N GLY A 300 7.14 -5.38 -10.82
CA GLY A 300 6.58 -4.16 -11.37
C GLY A 300 6.79 -2.95 -10.46
N SER A 301 6.56 -3.10 -9.17
CA SER A 301 6.74 -2.03 -8.19
C SER A 301 8.20 -1.61 -7.99
N LEU A 302 9.14 -2.51 -8.21
CA LEU A 302 10.57 -2.22 -8.09
C LEU A 302 11.10 -1.43 -9.29
N PHE A 303 10.70 -1.82 -10.51
CA PHE A 303 11.29 -1.24 -11.73
C PHE A 303 10.54 -0.02 -12.26
N ALA A 304 9.21 0.05 -12.09
CA ALA A 304 8.41 1.10 -12.69
C ALA A 304 8.72 2.52 -12.18
N PRO A 305 8.99 2.78 -10.88
CA PRO A 305 9.40 4.10 -10.42
C PRO A 305 10.71 4.58 -11.03
N ALA A 306 11.71 3.69 -11.12
CA ALA A 306 13.00 4.01 -11.73
C ALA A 306 12.86 4.33 -13.23
N LEU A 307 11.97 3.61 -13.93
CA LEU A 307 11.65 3.89 -15.32
C LEU A 307 10.90 5.22 -15.45
N ALA A 308 9.91 5.49 -14.59
CA ALA A 308 9.14 6.73 -14.59
C ALA A 308 10.01 7.96 -14.34
N ALA A 309 10.98 7.85 -13.41
CA ALA A 309 11.89 8.94 -13.08
C ALA A 309 12.86 9.31 -14.22
N ARG A 310 13.13 8.40 -15.17
CA ARG A 310 13.98 8.69 -16.33
C ARG A 310 13.33 9.62 -17.37
N PHE A 311 12.01 9.74 -17.33
CA PHE A 311 11.28 10.58 -18.30
C PHE A 311 10.81 11.88 -17.64
N ARG A 312 10.93 13.01 -18.36
CA ARG A 312 10.35 14.29 -17.91
C ARG A 312 8.81 14.28 -17.87
N ASP A 313 8.21 13.39 -18.65
CA ASP A 313 6.77 13.24 -18.84
C ASP A 313 6.36 11.77 -18.60
N GLN A 314 5.50 11.55 -17.63
CA GLN A 314 5.07 10.19 -17.23
C GLN A 314 3.73 9.78 -17.86
N ARG A 315 3.22 10.52 -18.86
CA ARG A 315 1.91 10.26 -19.47
C ARG A 315 1.78 8.85 -20.01
N VAL A 316 2.76 8.43 -20.82
CA VAL A 316 2.73 7.13 -21.50
C VAL A 316 2.83 6.00 -20.49
N ILE A 317 3.78 6.06 -19.55
CA ILE A 317 3.97 5.01 -18.57
C ILE A 317 2.73 4.84 -17.68
N ASN A 318 2.14 5.95 -17.20
CA ASN A 318 0.92 5.92 -16.39
C ASN A 318 -0.24 5.25 -17.13
N SER A 319 -0.43 5.60 -18.43
CA SER A 319 -1.51 5.03 -19.23
C SER A 319 -1.27 3.56 -19.53
N VAL A 320 -0.05 3.16 -19.90
CA VAL A 320 0.29 1.77 -20.21
C VAL A 320 0.08 0.87 -19.00
N VAL A 321 0.58 1.25 -17.81
CA VAL A 321 0.42 0.41 -16.61
C VAL A 321 -1.03 0.34 -16.13
N ALA A 322 -1.83 1.41 -16.35
CA ALA A 322 -3.25 1.39 -16.05
C ALA A 322 -4.02 0.44 -16.98
N LEU A 323 -3.75 0.49 -18.29
CA LEU A 323 -4.37 -0.41 -19.28
C LEU A 323 -3.91 -1.86 -19.08
N MET A 324 -2.64 -2.09 -18.75
CA MET A 324 -2.15 -3.44 -18.40
C MET A 324 -2.92 -4.01 -17.20
N THR A 325 -3.18 -3.20 -16.18
CA THR A 325 -3.89 -3.65 -14.99
C THR A 325 -5.36 -3.95 -15.30
N GLY A 326 -6.08 -2.99 -15.88
CA GLY A 326 -7.50 -3.16 -16.23
C GLY A 326 -7.72 -4.25 -17.28
N GLY A 327 -6.88 -4.28 -18.32
CA GLY A 327 -6.90 -5.31 -19.37
C GLY A 327 -6.54 -6.70 -18.83
N GLY A 328 -5.48 -6.80 -18.01
CA GLY A 328 -5.08 -8.07 -17.39
C GLY A 328 -6.17 -8.64 -16.47
N PHE A 329 -6.86 -7.79 -15.71
CA PHE A 329 -8.01 -8.21 -14.89
C PHE A 329 -9.16 -8.71 -15.78
N ALA A 330 -9.52 -7.97 -16.81
CA ALA A 330 -10.57 -8.39 -17.74
C ALA A 330 -10.21 -9.69 -18.47
N LEU A 331 -8.97 -9.85 -18.93
CA LEU A 331 -8.48 -11.08 -19.57
C LEU A 331 -8.44 -12.26 -18.59
N SER A 332 -8.24 -12.02 -17.30
CA SER A 332 -8.39 -13.06 -16.27
C SER A 332 -9.83 -13.57 -16.14
N ILE A 333 -10.82 -12.80 -16.63
CA ILE A 333 -12.25 -13.19 -16.64
C ILE A 333 -12.67 -13.75 -18.01
N PHE A 334 -12.31 -13.05 -19.10
CA PHE A 334 -12.81 -13.36 -20.46
C PHE A 334 -11.85 -14.18 -21.31
N GLY A 335 -10.54 -14.13 -21.00
CA GLY A 335 -9.51 -14.78 -21.82
C GLY A 335 -9.53 -16.30 -21.73
N PRO A 336 -8.90 -17.02 -22.65
CA PRO A 336 -8.75 -18.46 -22.59
C PRO A 336 -8.10 -18.94 -21.28
N LEU A 337 -8.63 -20.01 -20.69
CA LEU A 337 -8.16 -20.51 -19.39
C LEU A 337 -6.73 -21.09 -19.48
N GLU A 338 -6.33 -21.60 -20.65
CA GLU A 338 -4.99 -22.12 -20.92
C GLU A 338 -3.91 -21.02 -20.74
N LEU A 339 -4.28 -19.77 -20.96
CA LEU A 339 -3.39 -18.61 -20.84
C LEU A 339 -3.59 -17.84 -19.54
N VAL A 340 -4.30 -18.41 -18.54
CA VAL A 340 -4.62 -17.72 -17.28
C VAL A 340 -3.38 -17.23 -16.55
N TRP A 341 -2.28 -17.96 -16.61
CA TRP A 341 -0.99 -17.55 -16.04
C TRP A 341 -0.42 -16.30 -16.70
N VAL A 342 -0.62 -16.17 -18.01
CA VAL A 342 -0.20 -14.96 -18.76
C VAL A 342 -1.06 -13.78 -18.38
N TRP A 343 -2.39 -13.95 -18.32
CA TRP A 343 -3.30 -12.86 -17.98
C TRP A 343 -3.10 -12.35 -16.56
N THR A 344 -3.00 -13.27 -15.60
CA THR A 344 -2.74 -12.92 -14.20
C THR A 344 -1.32 -12.40 -13.97
N GLY A 345 -0.35 -12.86 -14.76
CA GLY A 345 1.01 -12.31 -14.78
C GLY A 345 1.06 -10.87 -15.30
N LEU A 346 0.36 -10.60 -16.40
CA LEU A 346 0.20 -9.23 -16.95
C LEU A 346 -0.50 -8.32 -15.95
N LEU A 347 -1.57 -8.81 -15.32
CA LEU A 347 -2.27 -8.12 -14.24
C LEU A 347 -1.33 -7.78 -13.09
N GLY A 348 -0.57 -8.74 -12.58
CA GLY A 348 0.34 -8.55 -11.46
C GLY A 348 1.41 -7.51 -11.76
N LEU A 349 2.13 -7.67 -12.89
CA LEU A 349 3.15 -6.72 -13.32
C LEU A 349 2.58 -5.30 -13.51
N GLY A 350 1.42 -5.19 -14.17
CA GLY A 350 0.71 -3.93 -14.37
C GLY A 350 0.32 -3.26 -13.06
N GLN A 351 -0.28 -4.03 -12.15
CA GLN A 351 -0.78 -3.54 -10.86
C GLN A 351 0.34 -3.05 -9.94
N GLY A 352 1.47 -3.77 -9.86
CA GLY A 352 2.62 -3.34 -9.08
C GLY A 352 3.23 -2.06 -9.62
N SER A 353 3.39 -2.00 -10.95
CA SER A 353 3.87 -0.80 -11.64
C SER A 353 2.93 0.39 -11.42
N LEU A 354 1.62 0.18 -11.55
CA LEU A 354 0.60 1.21 -11.38
C LEU A 354 0.60 1.80 -9.96
N THR A 355 0.66 0.93 -8.94
CA THR A 355 0.73 1.35 -7.53
C THR A 355 1.98 2.17 -7.25
N ALA A 356 3.13 1.68 -7.69
CA ALA A 356 4.41 2.32 -7.42
C ALA A 356 4.54 3.66 -8.17
N VAL A 357 4.08 3.74 -9.42
CA VAL A 357 4.10 4.99 -10.19
C VAL A 357 3.11 6.00 -9.60
N ALA A 358 1.91 5.58 -9.15
CA ALA A 358 0.96 6.47 -8.49
C ALA A 358 1.55 7.12 -7.23
N LEU A 359 2.26 6.35 -6.41
CA LEU A 359 2.96 6.88 -5.24
C LEU A 359 4.15 7.78 -5.62
N THR A 360 4.87 7.45 -6.69
CA THR A 360 5.98 8.27 -7.19
C THR A 360 5.50 9.65 -7.68
N MET A 361 4.25 9.76 -8.17
CA MET A 361 3.67 11.06 -8.56
C MET A 361 3.63 12.05 -7.38
N ILE A 362 3.58 11.60 -6.13
CA ILE A 362 3.65 12.49 -4.96
C ILE A 362 4.94 13.32 -5.03
N MET A 363 6.08 12.65 -5.21
CA MET A 363 7.39 13.31 -5.26
C MET A 363 7.56 14.12 -6.56
N LEU A 364 7.11 13.59 -7.70
CA LEU A 364 7.28 14.22 -9.00
C LEU A 364 6.36 15.43 -9.25
N ARG A 365 5.34 15.66 -8.42
CA ARG A 365 4.37 16.78 -8.57
C ARG A 365 4.43 17.78 -7.43
N THR A 366 5.35 17.62 -6.49
CA THR A 366 5.59 18.56 -5.38
C THR A 366 7.02 19.07 -5.43
N ARG A 367 7.23 20.34 -5.02
CA ARG A 367 8.55 20.96 -4.98
C ARG A 367 9.22 20.83 -3.61
N ASP A 368 8.44 20.59 -2.57
CA ASP A 368 8.91 20.54 -1.19
C ASP A 368 8.28 19.36 -0.41
N GLY A 369 8.94 18.93 0.65
CA GLY A 369 8.53 17.78 1.46
C GLY A 369 7.21 18.01 2.21
N HIS A 370 6.88 19.26 2.55
CA HIS A 370 5.64 19.60 3.26
C HIS A 370 4.42 19.41 2.34
N THR A 371 4.48 19.99 1.14
CA THR A 371 3.44 19.78 0.09
C THR A 371 3.31 18.31 -0.28
N ALA A 372 4.43 17.56 -0.36
CA ALA A 372 4.43 16.12 -0.59
C ALA A 372 3.68 15.35 0.51
N ALA A 373 3.89 15.71 1.77
CA ALA A 373 3.19 15.08 2.90
C ALA A 373 1.67 15.35 2.86
N HIS A 374 1.26 16.59 2.55
CA HIS A 374 -0.16 16.93 2.40
C HIS A 374 -0.81 16.23 1.21
N LEU A 375 -0.12 16.18 0.06
CA LEU A 375 -0.60 15.43 -1.11
C LEU A 375 -0.71 13.93 -0.80
N SER A 376 0.27 13.36 -0.12
CA SER A 376 0.26 11.95 0.30
C SER A 376 -0.94 11.65 1.20
N GLY A 377 -1.22 12.52 2.19
CA GLY A 377 -2.39 12.40 3.06
C GLY A 377 -3.72 12.46 2.28
N MET A 378 -3.86 13.41 1.35
CA MET A 378 -5.03 13.52 0.48
C MET A 378 -5.19 12.29 -0.40
N MET A 379 -4.11 11.87 -1.10
CA MET A 379 -4.15 10.72 -2.00
C MET A 379 -4.47 9.41 -1.30
N GLN A 380 -3.88 9.14 -0.14
CA GLN A 380 -4.10 7.88 0.58
C GLN A 380 -5.44 7.88 1.32
N GLY A 381 -5.83 9.00 1.94
CA GLY A 381 -7.12 9.10 2.62
C GLY A 381 -8.29 8.95 1.64
N VAL A 382 -8.35 9.80 0.61
CA VAL A 382 -9.39 9.74 -0.42
C VAL A 382 -9.24 8.49 -1.29
N GLY A 383 -7.99 8.13 -1.65
CA GLY A 383 -7.68 7.00 -2.52
C GLY A 383 -8.14 5.67 -1.93
N TYR A 384 -7.83 5.38 -0.68
CA TYR A 384 -8.24 4.13 -0.03
C TYR A 384 -9.71 4.16 0.38
N GLY A 385 -10.21 5.30 0.88
CA GLY A 385 -11.62 5.46 1.23
C GLY A 385 -12.55 5.19 0.04
N LEU A 386 -12.34 5.89 -1.08
CA LEU A 386 -13.12 5.68 -2.30
C LEU A 386 -12.67 4.43 -3.07
N GLY A 387 -11.40 4.02 -2.95
CA GLY A 387 -10.90 2.78 -3.58
C GLY A 387 -11.63 1.52 -3.12
N SER A 388 -12.16 1.51 -1.90
CA SER A 388 -12.98 0.39 -1.38
C SER A 388 -14.26 0.14 -2.18
N THR A 389 -14.79 1.17 -2.89
CA THR A 389 -15.96 1.02 -3.74
C THR A 389 -15.75 0.03 -4.88
N GLY A 390 -14.51 -0.16 -5.35
CA GLY A 390 -14.20 -1.17 -6.37
C GLY A 390 -14.56 -2.57 -5.92
N THR A 391 -14.16 -2.96 -4.71
CA THR A 391 -14.46 -4.26 -4.13
C THR A 391 -15.96 -4.45 -3.90
N LEU A 392 -16.64 -3.39 -3.42
CA LEU A 392 -18.09 -3.37 -3.23
C LEU A 392 -18.84 -3.59 -4.56
N LEU A 393 -18.47 -2.84 -5.60
CA LEU A 393 -19.12 -2.92 -6.91
C LEU A 393 -18.95 -4.30 -7.55
N VAL A 394 -17.77 -4.92 -7.46
CA VAL A 394 -17.56 -6.29 -7.96
C VAL A 394 -18.52 -7.27 -7.27
N GLY A 395 -18.60 -7.19 -5.94
CA GLY A 395 -19.47 -8.07 -5.18
C GLY A 395 -20.95 -7.89 -5.50
N GLN A 396 -21.42 -6.64 -5.61
CA GLN A 396 -22.81 -6.32 -5.97
C GLN A 396 -23.16 -6.76 -7.40
N LEU A 397 -22.24 -6.53 -8.36
CA LEU A 397 -22.43 -6.97 -9.73
C LEU A 397 -22.51 -8.49 -9.82
N HIS A 398 -21.64 -9.19 -9.10
CA HIS A 398 -21.68 -10.67 -9.05
C HIS A 398 -23.00 -11.18 -8.44
N GLN A 399 -23.47 -10.59 -7.33
CA GLN A 399 -24.76 -10.95 -6.74
C GLN A 399 -25.95 -10.72 -7.68
N GLY A 400 -25.94 -9.61 -8.41
CA GLY A 400 -27.05 -9.25 -9.31
C GLY A 400 -27.07 -10.04 -10.63
N THR A 401 -25.90 -10.46 -11.12
CA THR A 401 -25.77 -11.12 -12.44
C THR A 401 -25.45 -12.62 -12.36
N GLY A 402 -25.02 -13.11 -11.19
CA GLY A 402 -24.56 -14.50 -11.01
C GLY A 402 -23.22 -14.80 -11.68
N SER A 403 -22.49 -13.80 -12.18
CA SER A 403 -21.19 -14.00 -12.84
C SER A 403 -20.28 -12.79 -12.69
N PHE A 404 -18.96 -12.98 -12.91
CA PHE A 404 -17.98 -11.88 -12.90
C PHE A 404 -17.87 -11.12 -14.23
N THR A 405 -18.71 -11.42 -15.22
CA THR A 405 -18.69 -10.75 -16.54
C THR A 405 -18.85 -9.23 -16.43
N ALA A 406 -19.83 -8.78 -15.63
CA ALA A 406 -20.06 -7.35 -15.40
C ALA A 406 -18.86 -6.69 -14.67
N ALA A 407 -18.20 -7.40 -13.77
CA ALA A 407 -16.99 -6.95 -13.11
C ALA A 407 -15.82 -6.77 -14.11
N GLY A 408 -15.66 -7.68 -15.07
CA GLY A 408 -14.66 -7.55 -16.13
C GLY A 408 -14.86 -6.29 -16.98
N LEU A 409 -16.09 -5.97 -17.36
CA LEU A 409 -16.44 -4.74 -18.09
C LEU A 409 -16.18 -3.49 -17.23
N LEU A 410 -16.56 -3.54 -15.95
CA LEU A 410 -16.26 -2.46 -14.99
C LEU A 410 -14.76 -2.15 -14.96
N PHE A 411 -13.90 -3.17 -14.88
CA PHE A 411 -12.46 -2.97 -14.78
C PHE A 411 -11.79 -2.55 -16.09
N LEU A 412 -12.35 -2.87 -17.24
CA LEU A 412 -11.96 -2.24 -18.51
C LEU A 412 -12.26 -0.72 -18.48
N ALA A 413 -13.43 -0.33 -18.01
CA ALA A 413 -13.80 1.07 -17.88
C ALA A 413 -12.91 1.80 -16.85
N VAL A 414 -12.72 1.21 -15.65
CA VAL A 414 -11.87 1.79 -14.59
C VAL A 414 -10.42 1.89 -15.06
N GLY A 415 -9.88 0.88 -15.73
CA GLY A 415 -8.53 0.88 -16.29
C GLY A 415 -8.35 1.96 -17.37
N THR A 416 -9.36 2.15 -18.23
CA THR A 416 -9.38 3.22 -19.24
C THR A 416 -9.44 4.60 -18.60
N LEU A 417 -10.30 4.80 -17.60
CA LEU A 417 -10.36 6.04 -16.82
C LEU A 417 -9.05 6.31 -16.09
N ALA A 418 -8.44 5.28 -15.50
CA ALA A 418 -7.14 5.38 -14.85
C ALA A 418 -6.04 5.79 -15.86
N ALA A 419 -6.08 5.28 -17.09
CA ALA A 419 -5.17 5.68 -18.14
C ALA A 419 -5.35 7.16 -18.52
N VAL A 420 -6.58 7.66 -18.62
CA VAL A 420 -6.89 9.06 -18.91
C VAL A 420 -6.41 9.98 -17.78
N PHE A 421 -6.75 9.67 -16.53
CA PHE A 421 -6.30 10.47 -15.39
C PHE A 421 -4.81 10.34 -15.15
N GLY A 422 -4.21 9.16 -15.35
CA GLY A 422 -2.76 8.94 -15.33
C GLY A 422 -2.03 9.75 -16.40
N TYR A 423 -2.60 9.84 -17.61
CA TYR A 423 -2.09 10.70 -18.68
C TYR A 423 -2.13 12.19 -18.27
N ARG A 424 -3.21 12.65 -17.65
CA ARG A 424 -3.31 14.04 -17.17
C ARG A 424 -2.37 14.32 -16.01
N ALA A 425 -2.29 13.42 -15.03
CA ALA A 425 -1.39 13.50 -13.87
C ALA A 425 0.09 13.41 -14.29
N GLY A 426 0.38 12.69 -15.39
CA GLY A 426 1.73 12.52 -15.95
C GLY A 426 2.34 13.78 -16.57
N ARG A 427 1.59 14.87 -16.76
CA ARG A 427 2.09 16.14 -17.30
C ARG A 427 3.11 16.75 -16.33
N ASN A 428 4.18 17.33 -16.87
CA ASN A 428 5.20 18.03 -16.08
C ASN A 428 4.64 19.35 -15.50
N ARG A 429 3.79 19.26 -14.48
CA ARG A 429 3.19 20.39 -13.76
C ARG A 429 3.31 20.13 -12.27
N TYR A 430 3.59 21.19 -11.49
CA TYR A 430 3.75 21.11 -10.05
C TYR A 430 2.53 21.69 -9.33
N ILE A 431 2.30 21.24 -8.09
CA ILE A 431 1.29 21.79 -7.20
C ILE A 431 1.81 23.13 -6.69
N GLY A 432 1.01 24.22 -6.84
CA GLY A 432 1.41 25.57 -6.43
C GLY A 432 2.22 26.34 -7.49
N GLY A 433 2.24 25.83 -8.76
CA GLY A 433 2.86 26.50 -9.90
C GLY A 433 1.88 26.84 -11.00
#